data_b9b52823de7f80ba24123a1d6004425a
#
_entry.id   b9b52823de7f80ba24123a1d6004425a
#
_cell.length_a   1.000
_cell.length_b   1.000
_cell.length_c   1.000
_cell.angle_alpha   90.00
_cell.angle_beta   90.00
_cell.angle_gamma   90.00
#
_symmetry.space_group_name_H-M   'P 1'
#
loop_
_entity.id
_entity.type
_entity.pdbx_description
1 polymer ?
#
loop_
_entity_poly.entity_id
_entity_poly.type
_entity_poly.pdbx_seq_one_letter_code
_entity_poly.pdbx_strand_id
1 'polypeptide(L)'
;MDRQNRIMKKLPHKITQKLQQREQNNALRKMSVLNNLIDFASNDYLGFAQNEAIFDQTHRYLVENTIKVNGASGSRLLSGNHPLYLVAEEVIARFHQSEDALIFNSGYDANVGFFSAVPQRNDVVFYDELCHASIRDGIQLGNAKAYKFGHNDVEELERSIEKFTSSSHQPTIYIVTESVFSMDGDTPNLEELVLLSEKYNCYLIIDEAHAIGVYGENGAGLVQMMELQDRIFARIVTFGKALGCHGAAILGSLELKQYLINFSRSFIYTTGLSPHSVATI
;
A
#
# COMPACT_ATOMS: atom_id res chain seq x y z
N MET A 1 -1.11 -44.11 15.90
CA MET A 1 -2.45 -43.51 15.89
C MET A 1 -2.88 -43.32 14.45
N ASP A 2 -3.90 -44.02 14.11
CA ASP A 2 -4.37 -44.35 12.76
C ASP A 2 -4.92 -43.10 12.05
N ARG A 3 -4.27 -42.61 10.97
CA ARG A 3 -4.75 -41.53 10.11
C ARG A 3 -5.79 -42.01 9.08
N GLN A 4 -6.32 -43.21 9.24
CA GLN A 4 -7.26 -43.80 8.32
C GLN A 4 -8.70 -43.37 8.63
N ASN A 5 -9.33 -42.78 7.60
CA ASN A 5 -10.78 -42.49 7.50
C ASN A 5 -11.29 -41.09 7.94
N ARG A 6 -10.55 -39.99 7.73
CA ARG A 6 -11.25 -38.74 7.52
C ARG A 6 -11.59 -38.60 6.03
N ILE A 7 -12.81 -38.88 5.64
CA ILE A 7 -13.34 -38.55 4.31
C ILE A 7 -13.52 -37.02 4.30
N MET A 8 -12.49 -36.32 3.83
CA MET A 8 -12.64 -34.86 3.58
C MET A 8 -13.63 -34.67 2.44
N LYS A 9 -14.53 -33.68 2.59
CA LYS A 9 -15.43 -33.31 1.48
C LYS A 9 -14.58 -32.96 0.24
N LYS A 10 -14.97 -33.53 -0.90
CA LYS A 10 -14.36 -33.16 -2.20
C LYS A 10 -14.63 -31.70 -2.52
N LEU A 11 -13.69 -31.07 -3.19
CA LEU A 11 -13.89 -29.72 -3.67
C LEU A 11 -15.11 -29.61 -4.60
N PRO A 12 -15.86 -28.50 -4.54
CA PRO A 12 -16.93 -28.25 -5.50
C PRO A 12 -16.40 -28.30 -6.94
N HIS A 13 -17.20 -28.86 -7.86
CA HIS A 13 -16.80 -29.09 -9.24
C HIS A 13 -16.23 -27.84 -9.95
N LYS A 14 -16.86 -26.66 -9.77
CA LYS A 14 -16.38 -25.39 -10.35
C LYS A 14 -14.98 -24.99 -9.87
N ILE A 15 -14.61 -25.29 -8.63
CA ILE A 15 -13.28 -25.01 -8.08
C ILE A 15 -12.27 -25.98 -8.68
N THR A 16 -12.60 -27.26 -8.76
CA THR A 16 -11.77 -28.28 -9.41
C THR A 16 -11.48 -27.93 -10.87
N GLN A 17 -12.50 -27.51 -11.63
CA GLN A 17 -12.32 -27.08 -13.02
C GLN A 17 -11.36 -25.90 -13.15
N LYS A 18 -11.46 -24.87 -12.28
CA LYS A 18 -10.54 -23.72 -12.30
C LYS A 18 -9.09 -24.14 -12.03
N LEU A 19 -8.85 -25.09 -11.13
CA LEU A 19 -7.50 -25.61 -10.87
C LEU A 19 -6.97 -26.40 -12.07
N GLN A 20 -7.78 -27.26 -12.66
CA GLN A 20 -7.42 -28.01 -13.86
C GLN A 20 -7.10 -27.12 -15.06
N GLN A 21 -7.89 -26.05 -15.27
CA GLN A 21 -7.62 -25.06 -16.30
C GLN A 21 -6.27 -24.35 -16.09
N ARG A 22 -5.93 -23.98 -14.84
CA ARG A 22 -4.62 -23.43 -14.54
C ARG A 22 -3.48 -24.42 -14.79
N GLU A 23 -3.67 -25.68 -14.47
CA GLU A 23 -2.70 -26.74 -14.71
C GLU A 23 -2.48 -26.95 -16.21
N GLN A 24 -3.56 -27.03 -17.00
CA GLN A 24 -3.52 -27.14 -18.47
C GLN A 24 -2.80 -25.96 -19.13
N ASN A 25 -2.94 -24.77 -18.56
CA ASN A 25 -2.31 -23.53 -19.05
C ASN A 25 -0.89 -23.30 -18.47
N ASN A 26 -0.30 -24.28 -17.76
CA ASN A 26 0.97 -24.13 -17.04
C ASN A 26 1.01 -22.91 -16.09
N ALA A 27 -0.15 -22.51 -15.56
CA ALA A 27 -0.32 -21.34 -14.70
C ALA A 27 -0.67 -21.70 -13.25
N LEU A 28 -0.54 -22.96 -12.86
CA LEU A 28 -0.78 -23.39 -11.50
C LEU A 28 0.34 -22.89 -10.58
N ARG A 29 -0.01 -22.03 -9.63
CA ARG A 29 0.94 -21.49 -8.67
C ARG A 29 1.29 -22.53 -7.61
N LYS A 30 2.57 -22.66 -7.29
CA LYS A 30 3.10 -23.53 -6.24
C LYS A 30 3.96 -22.70 -5.30
N MET A 31 3.84 -22.95 -4.00
CA MET A 31 4.78 -22.41 -3.01
C MET A 31 6.03 -23.30 -3.00
N SER A 32 7.17 -22.73 -3.27
CA SER A 32 8.47 -23.41 -3.23
C SER A 32 9.37 -22.75 -2.21
N VAL A 33 10.19 -23.53 -1.52
CA VAL A 33 11.29 -23.02 -0.70
C VAL A 33 12.51 -22.96 -1.59
N LEU A 34 13.01 -21.74 -1.83
CA LEU A 34 14.17 -21.50 -2.68
C LEU A 34 15.42 -21.55 -1.80
N ASN A 35 16.10 -22.71 -1.77
CA ASN A 35 17.36 -22.85 -1.05
C ASN A 35 18.53 -22.75 -2.04
N ASN A 36 19.56 -21.99 -1.69
CA ASN A 36 20.82 -21.87 -2.44
C ASN A 36 20.69 -21.34 -3.87
N LEU A 37 19.66 -20.56 -4.17
CA LEU A 37 19.50 -19.87 -5.46
C LEU A 37 19.85 -18.39 -5.31
N ILE A 38 20.37 -17.80 -6.41
CA ILE A 38 20.51 -16.35 -6.49
C ILE A 38 19.09 -15.76 -6.64
N ASP A 39 18.75 -14.84 -5.75
CA ASP A 39 17.42 -14.25 -5.71
C ASP A 39 17.29 -13.08 -6.72
N PHE A 40 16.48 -13.29 -7.75
CA PHE A 40 16.05 -12.25 -8.70
C PHE A 40 14.55 -11.97 -8.62
N ALA A 41 13.86 -12.50 -7.60
CA ALA A 41 12.41 -12.43 -7.50
C ALA A 41 11.92 -11.54 -6.35
N SER A 42 12.76 -11.25 -5.35
CA SER A 42 12.40 -10.36 -4.26
C SER A 42 12.45 -8.89 -4.67
N ASN A 43 11.74 -8.07 -3.92
CA ASN A 43 11.81 -6.61 -4.02
C ASN A 43 12.73 -6.01 -2.94
N ASP A 44 13.62 -6.79 -2.36
CA ASP A 44 14.61 -6.36 -1.36
C ASP A 44 15.77 -5.62 -2.05
N TYR A 45 15.47 -4.45 -2.63
CA TYR A 45 16.40 -3.70 -3.51
C TYR A 45 17.70 -3.29 -2.83
N LEU A 46 17.69 -3.12 -1.50
CA LEU A 46 18.85 -2.71 -0.70
C LEU A 46 19.48 -3.85 0.10
N GLY A 47 18.89 -5.05 0.06
CA GLY A 47 19.35 -6.20 0.85
C GLY A 47 19.10 -6.05 2.35
N PHE A 48 18.20 -5.17 2.77
CA PHE A 48 17.94 -4.88 4.18
C PHE A 48 17.23 -6.02 4.90
N ALA A 49 16.45 -6.84 4.17
CA ALA A 49 15.76 -7.98 4.75
C ALA A 49 16.70 -9.02 5.38
N GLN A 50 17.96 -9.06 4.96
CA GLN A 50 18.99 -9.98 5.46
C GLN A 50 20.11 -9.24 6.21
N ASN A 51 19.92 -7.97 6.57
CA ASN A 51 20.93 -7.16 7.25
C ASN A 51 20.97 -7.48 8.76
N GLU A 52 22.01 -8.18 9.18
CA GLU A 52 22.21 -8.59 10.58
C GLU A 52 22.28 -7.38 11.54
N ALA A 53 22.86 -6.26 11.10
CA ALA A 53 22.98 -5.08 11.95
C ALA A 53 21.60 -4.47 12.27
N ILE A 54 20.67 -4.45 11.29
CA ILE A 54 19.28 -4.01 11.52
C ILE A 54 18.60 -4.97 12.50
N PHE A 55 18.75 -6.27 12.32
CA PHE A 55 18.18 -7.28 13.21
C PHE A 55 18.67 -7.11 14.64
N ASP A 56 19.99 -7.00 14.83
CA ASP A 56 20.60 -6.86 16.16
C ASP A 56 20.20 -5.54 16.82
N GLN A 57 20.16 -4.44 16.09
CA GLN A 57 19.71 -3.14 16.60
C GLN A 57 18.25 -3.18 17.03
N THR A 58 17.37 -3.78 16.20
CA THR A 58 15.96 -3.97 16.54
C THR A 58 15.81 -4.77 17.84
N HIS A 59 16.51 -5.89 17.94
CA HIS A 59 16.46 -6.72 19.15
C HIS A 59 16.97 -5.97 20.39
N ARG A 60 18.09 -5.30 20.27
CA ARG A 60 18.69 -4.49 21.34
C ARG A 60 17.72 -3.40 21.79
N TYR A 61 17.13 -2.66 20.86
CA TYR A 61 16.15 -1.61 21.15
C TYR A 61 14.97 -2.14 21.98
N LEU A 62 14.41 -3.29 21.59
CA LEU A 62 13.30 -3.92 22.31
C LEU A 62 13.70 -4.34 23.74
N VAL A 63 14.90 -4.91 23.91
CA VAL A 63 15.40 -5.35 25.22
C VAL A 63 15.66 -4.16 26.14
N GLU A 64 16.35 -3.13 25.65
CA GLU A 64 16.70 -1.91 26.41
C GLU A 64 15.45 -1.14 26.85
N ASN A 65 14.42 -1.10 26.02
CA ASN A 65 13.15 -0.45 26.32
C ASN A 65 12.15 -1.37 27.05
N THR A 66 12.58 -2.57 27.46
CA THR A 66 11.77 -3.55 28.21
C THR A 66 10.49 -3.99 27.44
N ILE A 67 10.53 -3.97 26.11
CA ILE A 67 9.43 -4.39 25.25
C ILE A 67 9.59 -5.87 24.92
N LYS A 68 9.09 -6.73 25.82
CA LYS A 68 9.20 -8.20 25.73
C LYS A 68 7.83 -8.82 25.39
N VAL A 69 7.26 -8.43 24.25
CA VAL A 69 5.93 -8.85 23.80
C VAL A 69 6.03 -9.42 22.38
N ASN A 70 5.48 -10.61 22.15
CA ASN A 70 5.60 -11.33 20.87
C ASN A 70 4.64 -10.83 19.78
N GLY A 71 3.50 -10.25 20.16
CA GLY A 71 2.49 -9.85 19.21
C GLY A 71 1.52 -8.81 19.77
N ALA A 72 0.74 -8.20 18.89
CA ALA A 72 -0.24 -7.18 19.25
C ALA A 72 -1.51 -7.73 19.91
N SER A 73 -1.86 -8.99 19.64
CA SER A 73 -3.02 -9.74 20.16
C SER A 73 -4.42 -9.12 19.96
N GLY A 74 -4.53 -8.04 19.19
CA GLY A 74 -5.77 -7.36 18.87
C GLY A 74 -5.59 -6.25 17.86
N SER A 75 -6.69 -5.63 17.44
CA SER A 75 -6.63 -4.46 16.57
C SER A 75 -6.06 -3.24 17.30
N ARG A 76 -5.54 -2.28 16.54
CA ARG A 76 -5.00 -1.03 17.10
C ARG A 76 -6.06 -0.22 17.85
N LEU A 77 -7.33 -0.36 17.51
CA LEU A 77 -8.42 0.33 18.24
C LEU A 77 -8.79 -0.33 19.57
N LEU A 78 -8.24 -1.50 19.89
CA LEU A 78 -8.48 -2.21 21.15
C LEU A 78 -7.18 -2.37 21.93
N SER A 79 -6.58 -3.56 21.87
CA SER A 79 -5.38 -3.91 22.65
C SER A 79 -4.07 -3.84 21.86
N GLY A 80 -4.15 -3.71 20.54
CA GLY A 80 -2.99 -3.84 19.64
C GLY A 80 -2.19 -2.56 19.39
N ASN A 81 -2.59 -1.40 19.95
CA ASN A 81 -1.88 -0.13 19.77
C ASN A 81 -0.83 0.06 20.87
N HIS A 82 0.36 -0.45 20.65
CA HIS A 82 1.47 -0.26 21.61
C HIS A 82 2.24 1.06 21.35
N PRO A 83 2.99 1.58 22.34
CA PRO A 83 3.63 2.90 22.25
C PRO A 83 4.57 3.10 21.07
N LEU A 84 5.19 2.04 20.55
CA LEU A 84 6.08 2.12 19.39
C LEU A 84 5.38 2.66 18.12
N TYR A 85 4.08 2.47 17.99
CA TYR A 85 3.36 3.03 16.85
C TYR A 85 3.44 4.55 16.79
N LEU A 86 3.32 5.21 17.94
CA LEU A 86 3.42 6.67 17.99
C LEU A 86 4.80 7.14 17.55
N VAL A 87 5.84 6.47 18.05
CA VAL A 87 7.23 6.80 17.71
C VAL A 87 7.49 6.54 16.22
N ALA A 88 7.08 5.38 15.72
CA ALA A 88 7.30 5.00 14.32
C ALA A 88 6.54 5.92 13.35
N GLU A 89 5.27 6.23 13.63
CA GLU A 89 4.47 7.12 12.79
C GLU A 89 5.04 8.54 12.76
N GLU A 90 5.56 9.05 13.89
CA GLU A 90 6.25 10.34 13.94
C GLU A 90 7.56 10.32 13.11
N VAL A 91 8.37 9.26 13.22
CA VAL A 91 9.61 9.11 12.45
C VAL A 91 9.31 9.03 10.96
N ILE A 92 8.31 8.25 10.57
CA ILE A 92 7.89 8.08 9.18
C ILE A 92 7.37 9.41 8.61
N ALA A 93 6.50 10.11 9.34
CA ALA A 93 5.96 11.40 8.91
C ALA A 93 7.08 12.42 8.69
N ARG A 94 8.03 12.51 9.63
CA ARG A 94 9.19 13.40 9.52
C ARG A 94 10.10 13.03 8.35
N PHE A 95 10.42 11.74 8.18
CA PHE A 95 11.27 11.25 7.10
C PHE A 95 10.69 11.57 5.72
N HIS A 96 9.38 11.44 5.57
CA HIS A 96 8.67 11.71 4.34
C HIS A 96 8.14 13.14 4.21
N GLN A 97 8.49 14.04 5.16
CA GLN A 97 8.00 15.42 5.17
C GLN A 97 6.48 15.49 4.98
N SER A 98 5.74 14.66 5.71
CA SER A 98 4.28 14.63 5.75
C SER A 98 3.79 15.15 7.09
N GLU A 99 2.59 15.73 7.13
CA GLU A 99 2.00 16.19 8.40
C GLU A 99 1.80 15.03 9.37
N ASP A 100 1.30 13.89 8.88
CA ASP A 100 1.13 12.69 9.69
C ASP A 100 1.31 11.40 8.86
N ALA A 101 1.38 10.27 9.54
CA ALA A 101 1.47 8.94 8.98
C ALA A 101 0.58 7.96 9.75
N LEU A 102 -0.02 6.99 9.06
CA LEU A 102 -0.77 5.89 9.66
C LEU A 102 -0.24 4.55 9.18
N ILE A 103 0.29 3.72 10.09
CA ILE A 103 0.85 2.40 9.77
C ILE A 103 -0.24 1.36 9.59
N PHE A 104 -0.17 0.62 8.49
CA PHE A 104 -0.97 -0.55 8.13
C PHE A 104 -0.12 -1.82 8.12
N ASN A 105 -0.75 -3.00 8.13
CA ASN A 105 -0.04 -4.26 8.14
C ASN A 105 0.69 -4.58 6.83
N SER A 106 0.24 -4.04 5.72
CA SER A 106 0.86 -4.22 4.40
C SER A 106 0.46 -3.10 3.44
N GLY A 107 1.17 -2.95 2.31
CA GLY A 107 0.75 -2.08 1.21
C GLY A 107 -0.61 -2.47 0.65
N TYR A 108 -0.91 -3.78 0.62
CA TYR A 108 -2.24 -4.25 0.21
C TYR A 108 -3.33 -3.72 1.14
N ASP A 109 -3.15 -3.84 2.47
CA ASP A 109 -4.12 -3.36 3.45
C ASP A 109 -4.27 -1.83 3.42
N ALA A 110 -3.16 -1.09 3.19
CA ALA A 110 -3.18 0.35 3.05
C ALA A 110 -4.01 0.78 1.83
N ASN A 111 -3.74 0.21 0.66
CA ASN A 111 -4.49 0.49 -0.57
C ASN A 111 -5.96 0.11 -0.44
N VAL A 112 -6.27 -1.11 -0.01
CA VAL A 112 -7.65 -1.55 0.20
C VAL A 112 -8.36 -0.65 1.22
N GLY A 113 -7.69 -0.29 2.30
CA GLY A 113 -8.24 0.55 3.35
C GLY A 113 -8.54 1.97 2.89
N PHE A 114 -7.64 2.57 2.12
CA PHE A 114 -7.80 3.90 1.57
C PHE A 114 -8.95 3.95 0.55
N PHE A 115 -8.83 3.16 -0.51
CA PHE A 115 -9.75 3.26 -1.65
C PHE A 115 -11.16 2.74 -1.37
N SER A 116 -11.32 1.86 -0.37
CA SER A 116 -12.66 1.44 0.07
C SER A 116 -13.35 2.42 1.03
N ALA A 117 -12.60 3.33 1.66
CA ALA A 117 -13.12 4.21 2.70
C ALA A 117 -13.17 5.68 2.30
N VAL A 118 -12.17 6.19 1.57
CA VAL A 118 -12.03 7.63 1.29
C VAL A 118 -12.96 8.10 0.17
N PRO A 119 -12.95 7.50 -1.04
CA PRO A 119 -13.90 7.90 -2.07
C PRO A 119 -15.32 7.47 -1.71
N GLN A 120 -16.26 8.40 -1.75
CA GLN A 120 -17.64 8.19 -1.33
C GLN A 120 -18.57 7.88 -2.51
N ARG A 121 -19.81 7.52 -2.20
CA ARG A 121 -20.87 7.38 -3.23
C ARG A 121 -21.03 8.71 -3.97
N ASN A 122 -21.07 8.66 -5.28
CA ASN A 122 -21.12 9.77 -6.24
C ASN A 122 -19.76 10.45 -6.52
N ASP A 123 -18.69 10.11 -5.82
CA ASP A 123 -17.34 10.49 -6.19
C ASP A 123 -16.87 9.68 -7.40
N VAL A 124 -15.79 10.15 -8.00
CA VAL A 124 -15.14 9.52 -9.16
C VAL A 124 -13.67 9.24 -8.86
N VAL A 125 -13.22 8.04 -9.17
CA VAL A 125 -11.82 7.65 -9.08
C VAL A 125 -11.29 7.37 -10.48
N PHE A 126 -10.30 8.13 -10.92
CA PHE A 126 -9.51 7.82 -12.10
C PHE A 126 -8.24 7.10 -11.68
N TYR A 127 -7.94 5.97 -12.32
CA TYR A 127 -6.75 5.19 -12.00
C TYR A 127 -6.02 4.75 -13.27
N ASP A 128 -4.69 4.78 -13.22
CA ASP A 128 -3.85 4.25 -14.29
C ASP A 128 -4.12 2.76 -14.49
N GLU A 129 -4.25 2.31 -15.72
CA GLU A 129 -4.64 0.93 -16.03
C GLU A 129 -3.65 -0.13 -15.54
N LEU A 130 -2.40 0.24 -15.28
CA LEU A 130 -1.36 -0.63 -14.73
C LEU A 130 -1.21 -0.54 -13.21
N CYS A 131 -2.00 0.28 -12.53
CA CYS A 131 -2.00 0.33 -11.06
C CYS A 131 -2.13 -1.04 -10.42
N HIS A 132 -1.45 -1.22 -9.28
CA HIS A 132 -1.41 -2.48 -8.54
C HIS A 132 -2.80 -3.02 -8.21
N ALA A 133 -2.90 -4.35 -8.14
CA ALA A 133 -4.16 -5.04 -7.89
C ALA A 133 -4.86 -4.57 -6.59
N SER A 134 -4.11 -4.25 -5.54
CA SER A 134 -4.67 -3.76 -4.26
C SER A 134 -5.42 -2.44 -4.39
N ILE A 135 -4.98 -1.54 -5.27
CA ILE A 135 -5.68 -0.28 -5.57
C ILE A 135 -7.02 -0.60 -6.21
N ARG A 136 -7.02 -1.44 -7.23
CA ARG A 136 -8.26 -1.87 -7.92
C ARG A 136 -9.22 -2.62 -7.02
N ASP A 137 -8.69 -3.49 -6.15
CA ASP A 137 -9.49 -4.23 -5.17
C ASP A 137 -10.11 -3.27 -4.14
N GLY A 138 -9.35 -2.28 -3.66
CA GLY A 138 -9.86 -1.24 -2.76
C GLY A 138 -10.96 -0.39 -3.40
N ILE A 139 -10.76 0.06 -4.64
CA ILE A 139 -11.78 0.79 -5.41
C ILE A 139 -13.05 -0.06 -5.58
N GLN A 140 -12.91 -1.34 -5.88
CA GLN A 140 -14.02 -2.27 -6.10
C GLN A 140 -14.83 -2.53 -4.82
N LEU A 141 -14.20 -2.47 -3.66
CA LEU A 141 -14.86 -2.57 -2.35
C LEU A 141 -15.52 -1.26 -1.91
N GLY A 142 -15.18 -0.14 -2.53
CA GLY A 142 -15.76 1.16 -2.28
C GLY A 142 -17.10 1.36 -2.99
N ASN A 143 -17.63 2.58 -2.89
CA ASN A 143 -18.91 2.98 -3.48
C ASN A 143 -18.77 4.03 -4.59
N ALA A 144 -17.57 4.55 -4.83
CA ALA A 144 -17.29 5.53 -5.87
C ALA A 144 -17.35 4.92 -7.26
N LYS A 145 -17.61 5.74 -8.27
CA LYS A 145 -17.46 5.31 -9.67
C LYS A 145 -15.99 5.33 -10.06
N ALA A 146 -15.54 4.29 -10.76
CA ALA A 146 -14.14 4.18 -11.16
C ALA A 146 -13.99 4.11 -12.66
N TYR A 147 -12.99 4.81 -13.17
CA TYR A 147 -12.63 4.86 -14.59
C TYR A 147 -11.12 4.70 -14.73
N LYS A 148 -10.69 3.76 -15.55
CA LYS A 148 -9.28 3.63 -15.89
C LYS A 148 -8.93 4.61 -17.01
N PHE A 149 -7.70 5.10 -17.01
CA PHE A 149 -7.08 5.80 -18.15
C PHE A 149 -5.86 5.01 -18.63
N GLY A 150 -5.47 5.25 -19.87
CA GLY A 150 -4.32 4.60 -20.49
C GLY A 150 -3.05 4.89 -19.72
N HIS A 151 -2.14 3.91 -19.69
CA HIS A 151 -0.92 4.00 -18.90
C HIS A 151 -0.12 5.26 -19.22
N ASN A 152 0.10 6.10 -18.19
CA ASN A 152 0.78 7.40 -18.28
C ASN A 152 0.17 8.39 -19.28
N ASP A 153 -1.08 8.17 -19.73
CA ASP A 153 -1.77 9.06 -20.69
C ASP A 153 -2.52 10.19 -19.95
N VAL A 154 -1.78 11.26 -19.65
CA VAL A 154 -2.33 12.45 -18.95
C VAL A 154 -3.35 13.18 -19.81
N GLU A 155 -3.22 13.16 -21.14
CA GLU A 155 -4.20 13.78 -22.06
C GLU A 155 -5.54 13.03 -22.05
N GLU A 156 -5.53 11.69 -22.02
CA GLU A 156 -6.75 10.89 -21.86
C GLU A 156 -7.41 11.14 -20.51
N LEU A 157 -6.60 11.22 -19.45
CA LEU A 157 -7.06 11.55 -18.12
C LEU A 157 -7.76 12.92 -18.10
N GLU A 158 -7.12 13.95 -18.67
CA GLU A 158 -7.68 15.30 -18.71
C GLU A 158 -9.02 15.34 -19.46
N ARG A 159 -9.08 14.77 -20.68
CA ARG A 159 -10.31 14.65 -21.45
C ARG A 159 -11.43 13.92 -20.68
N SER A 160 -11.04 13.00 -19.82
CA SER A 160 -12.00 12.25 -18.99
C SER A 160 -12.51 13.07 -17.82
N ILE A 161 -11.66 13.85 -17.15
CA ILE A 161 -12.02 14.77 -16.07
C ILE A 161 -13.00 15.85 -16.59
N GLU A 162 -12.74 16.43 -17.76
CA GLU A 162 -13.57 17.48 -18.36
C GLU A 162 -15.04 17.08 -18.53
N LYS A 163 -15.31 15.79 -18.77
CA LYS A 163 -16.69 15.28 -18.89
C LYS A 163 -17.48 15.40 -17.59
N PHE A 164 -16.79 15.40 -16.43
CA PHE A 164 -17.41 15.48 -15.12
C PHE A 164 -17.49 16.90 -14.58
N THR A 165 -16.57 17.78 -14.98
CA THR A 165 -16.53 19.17 -14.52
C THR A 165 -17.56 20.07 -15.20
N SER A 166 -18.13 19.63 -16.31
CA SER A 166 -19.15 20.38 -17.07
C SER A 166 -20.57 20.29 -16.47
N SER A 167 -20.78 19.51 -15.42
CA SER A 167 -22.10 19.30 -14.82
C SER A 167 -22.37 20.28 -13.65
N SER A 168 -23.65 20.58 -13.40
CA SER A 168 -24.08 21.43 -12.29
C SER A 168 -23.80 20.82 -10.89
N HIS A 169 -23.58 19.50 -10.82
CA HIS A 169 -23.18 18.78 -9.62
C HIS A 169 -21.84 18.10 -9.91
N GLN A 170 -20.76 18.79 -9.57
CA GLN A 170 -19.43 18.24 -9.75
C GLN A 170 -19.13 17.20 -8.66
N PRO A 171 -18.75 15.97 -9.04
CA PRO A 171 -18.30 14.98 -8.07
C PRO A 171 -16.94 15.37 -7.49
N THR A 172 -16.61 14.87 -6.31
CA THR A 172 -15.21 14.84 -5.86
C THR A 172 -14.45 13.87 -6.75
N ILE A 173 -13.31 14.30 -7.28
CA ILE A 173 -12.49 13.51 -8.19
C ILE A 173 -11.19 13.12 -7.51
N TYR A 174 -10.89 11.84 -7.52
CA TYR A 174 -9.63 11.26 -7.07
C TYR A 174 -8.86 10.73 -8.27
N ILE A 175 -7.56 11.02 -8.31
CA ILE A 175 -6.63 10.49 -9.32
C ILE A 175 -5.63 9.62 -8.59
N VAL A 176 -5.39 8.40 -9.06
CA VAL A 176 -4.38 7.51 -8.49
C VAL A 176 -3.46 6.94 -9.55
N THR A 177 -2.18 6.95 -9.23
CA THR A 177 -1.10 6.34 -10.01
C THR A 177 0.00 5.82 -9.07
N GLU A 178 0.99 5.12 -9.64
CA GLU A 178 2.22 4.75 -8.94
C GLU A 178 3.35 5.71 -9.37
N SER A 179 4.26 6.04 -8.48
CA SER A 179 5.44 6.84 -8.87
C SER A 179 6.47 6.03 -9.66
N VAL A 180 6.53 4.72 -9.41
CA VAL A 180 7.33 3.76 -10.18
C VAL A 180 6.49 2.50 -10.33
N PHE A 181 6.24 2.09 -11.57
CA PHE A 181 5.45 0.89 -11.87
C PHE A 181 6.27 -0.40 -11.76
N SER A 182 5.70 -1.41 -11.13
CA SER A 182 6.41 -2.63 -10.72
C SER A 182 6.95 -3.48 -11.85
N MET A 183 6.28 -3.51 -13.02
CA MET A 183 6.61 -4.44 -14.09
C MET A 183 7.67 -3.88 -15.03
N ASP A 184 7.58 -2.61 -15.37
CA ASP A 184 8.44 -1.98 -16.37
C ASP A 184 9.45 -1.00 -15.75
N GLY A 185 9.22 -0.58 -14.49
CA GLY A 185 10.11 0.34 -13.76
C GLY A 185 10.02 1.78 -14.27
N ASP A 186 9.04 2.08 -15.08
CA ASP A 186 8.79 3.41 -15.62
C ASP A 186 8.04 4.30 -14.63
N THR A 187 8.02 5.59 -14.92
CA THR A 187 7.47 6.64 -14.04
C THR A 187 6.54 7.55 -14.85
N PRO A 188 5.40 7.98 -14.27
CA PRO A 188 4.57 9.01 -14.88
C PRO A 188 5.24 10.39 -14.81
N ASN A 189 4.73 11.34 -15.59
CA ASN A 189 5.06 12.74 -15.38
C ASN A 189 4.31 13.28 -14.15
N LEU A 190 4.92 13.15 -12.96
CA LEU A 190 4.28 13.55 -11.70
C LEU A 190 3.99 15.06 -11.63
N GLU A 191 4.84 15.91 -12.20
CA GLU A 191 4.59 17.37 -12.22
C GLU A 191 3.33 17.69 -13.01
N GLU A 192 3.16 17.09 -14.17
CA GLU A 192 1.98 17.28 -15.02
C GLU A 192 0.71 16.78 -14.33
N LEU A 193 0.77 15.63 -13.66
CA LEU A 193 -0.36 15.10 -12.87
C LEU A 193 -0.73 16.01 -11.69
N VAL A 194 0.25 16.59 -11.02
CA VAL A 194 0.02 17.57 -9.95
C VAL A 194 -0.64 18.83 -10.52
N LEU A 195 -0.10 19.40 -11.60
CA LEU A 195 -0.70 20.56 -12.26
C LEU A 195 -2.12 20.30 -12.74
N LEU A 196 -2.37 19.11 -13.28
CA LEU A 196 -3.71 18.69 -13.69
C LEU A 196 -4.66 18.58 -12.49
N SER A 197 -4.20 17.98 -11.39
CA SER A 197 -5.01 17.84 -10.17
C SER A 197 -5.38 19.21 -9.58
N GLU A 198 -4.47 20.15 -9.57
CA GLU A 198 -4.70 21.53 -9.12
C GLU A 198 -5.66 22.29 -10.06
N LYS A 199 -5.47 22.17 -11.38
CA LYS A 199 -6.32 22.79 -12.40
C LYS A 199 -7.79 22.42 -12.24
N TYR A 200 -8.08 21.17 -11.93
CA TYR A 200 -9.45 20.65 -11.81
C TYR A 200 -9.90 20.42 -10.38
N ASN A 201 -9.13 20.85 -9.38
CA ASN A 201 -9.40 20.63 -7.95
C ASN A 201 -9.66 19.15 -7.62
N CYS A 202 -8.79 18.27 -8.13
CA CYS A 202 -8.83 16.84 -7.89
C CYS A 202 -7.88 16.44 -6.75
N TYR A 203 -8.15 15.34 -6.09
CA TYR A 203 -7.30 14.76 -5.06
C TYR A 203 -6.35 13.73 -5.68
N LEU A 204 -5.04 14.02 -5.70
CA LEU A 204 -4.02 13.14 -6.26
C LEU A 204 -3.46 12.22 -5.18
N ILE A 205 -3.44 10.92 -5.47
CA ILE A 205 -2.88 9.86 -4.61
C ILE A 205 -1.75 9.17 -5.36
N ILE A 206 -0.58 9.05 -4.73
CA ILE A 206 0.59 8.38 -5.31
C ILE A 206 1.00 7.18 -4.46
N ASP A 207 1.03 5.99 -5.08
CA ASP A 207 1.66 4.82 -4.48
C ASP A 207 3.16 4.83 -4.80
N GLU A 208 3.99 4.94 -3.78
CA GLU A 208 5.46 4.99 -3.88
C GLU A 208 6.14 3.67 -3.50
N ALA A 209 5.40 2.57 -3.51
CA ALA A 209 5.90 1.27 -3.03
C ALA A 209 7.20 0.81 -3.71
N HIS A 210 7.44 1.18 -4.96
CA HIS A 210 8.67 0.85 -5.70
C HIS A 210 9.69 2.01 -5.78
N ALA A 211 9.34 3.20 -5.29
CA ALA A 211 10.24 4.35 -5.27
C ALA A 211 11.03 4.48 -3.96
N ILE A 212 10.41 4.09 -2.83
CA ILE A 212 11.03 4.16 -1.50
C ILE A 212 12.28 3.29 -1.46
N GLY A 213 13.36 3.86 -0.91
CA GLY A 213 14.69 3.23 -0.86
C GLY A 213 15.48 3.34 -2.15
N VAL A 214 14.86 3.74 -3.27
CA VAL A 214 15.49 3.78 -4.61
C VAL A 214 15.69 5.22 -5.08
N TYR A 215 14.70 6.08 -4.90
CA TYR A 215 14.71 7.47 -5.35
C TYR A 215 14.79 8.46 -4.20
N GLY A 216 15.36 9.63 -4.49
CA GLY A 216 15.47 10.74 -3.56
C GLY A 216 16.60 10.62 -2.55
N GLU A 217 16.86 11.72 -1.85
CA GLU A 217 17.83 11.74 -0.77
C GLU A 217 17.41 10.77 0.33
N ASN A 218 18.33 9.96 0.82
CA ASN A 218 18.09 8.90 1.80
C ASN A 218 17.00 7.87 1.39
N GLY A 219 16.62 7.80 0.12
CA GLY A 219 15.59 6.88 -0.37
C GLY A 219 14.17 7.30 0.00
N ALA A 220 13.90 8.58 0.17
CA ALA A 220 12.60 9.08 0.61
C ALA A 220 11.47 8.98 -0.43
N GLY A 221 11.80 8.61 -1.67
CA GLY A 221 10.85 8.43 -2.77
C GLY A 221 10.94 9.48 -3.86
N LEU A 222 10.25 9.22 -4.96
CA LEU A 222 10.29 10.08 -6.15
C LEU A 222 9.51 11.39 -5.93
N VAL A 223 8.38 11.33 -5.23
CA VAL A 223 7.58 12.53 -4.90
C VAL A 223 8.40 13.54 -4.13
N GLN A 224 9.15 13.10 -3.12
CA GLN A 224 9.97 13.98 -2.31
C GLN A 224 11.22 14.45 -3.06
N MET A 225 11.79 13.60 -3.93
CA MET A 225 12.90 14.00 -4.82
C MET A 225 12.51 15.15 -5.74
N MET A 226 11.25 15.23 -6.14
CA MET A 226 10.69 16.28 -7.00
C MET A 226 10.05 17.42 -6.21
N GLU A 227 10.16 17.44 -4.87
CA GLU A 227 9.59 18.48 -3.98
C GLU A 227 8.07 18.65 -4.15
N LEU A 228 7.33 17.55 -4.42
CA LEU A 228 5.89 17.56 -4.67
C LEU A 228 5.04 17.14 -3.45
N GLN A 229 5.65 16.79 -2.32
CA GLN A 229 4.97 16.20 -1.17
C GLN A 229 3.84 17.07 -0.60
N ASP A 230 3.96 18.38 -0.65
CA ASP A 230 2.96 19.32 -0.12
C ASP A 230 1.79 19.59 -1.10
N ARG A 231 1.86 19.02 -2.30
CA ARG A 231 0.88 19.19 -3.38
C ARG A 231 0.07 17.93 -3.67
N ILE A 232 0.31 16.87 -2.93
CA ILE A 232 -0.32 15.55 -3.10
C ILE A 232 -1.20 15.25 -1.89
N PHE A 233 -2.43 14.80 -2.16
CA PHE A 233 -3.42 14.55 -1.11
C PHE A 233 -3.00 13.40 -0.18
N ALA A 234 -2.48 12.31 -0.73
CA ALA A 234 -1.99 11.19 0.04
C ALA A 234 -0.89 10.42 -0.71
N ARG A 235 0.08 9.90 0.04
CA ARG A 235 1.08 8.97 -0.47
C ARG A 235 0.97 7.64 0.27
N ILE A 236 1.20 6.54 -0.46
CA ILE A 236 1.22 5.21 0.13
C ILE A 236 2.63 4.66 -0.02
N VAL A 237 3.24 4.29 1.09
CA VAL A 237 4.61 3.78 1.15
C VAL A 237 4.61 2.39 1.77
N THR A 238 5.51 1.49 1.33
CA THR A 238 5.62 0.15 1.91
C THR A 238 7.02 -0.11 2.46
N PHE A 239 7.06 -0.83 3.56
CA PHE A 239 8.31 -1.22 4.22
C PHE A 239 8.75 -2.64 3.81
N GLY A 240 7.90 -3.37 3.09
CA GLY A 240 8.13 -4.77 2.71
C GLY A 240 8.91 -4.99 1.42
N LYS A 241 9.49 -3.93 0.84
CA LYS A 241 10.31 -4.00 -0.38
C LYS A 241 11.74 -3.54 -0.07
N ALA A 242 12.20 -2.43 -0.62
CA ALA A 242 13.57 -1.93 -0.42
C ALA A 242 13.97 -1.81 1.06
N LEU A 243 13.05 -1.48 1.96
CA LEU A 243 13.36 -1.36 3.39
C LEU A 243 13.47 -2.71 4.11
N GLY A 244 13.18 -3.84 3.46
CA GLY A 244 13.37 -5.18 3.99
C GLY A 244 12.55 -5.53 5.25
N CYS A 245 11.52 -4.73 5.56
CA CYS A 245 10.71 -4.85 6.76
C CYS A 245 9.33 -5.46 6.48
N HIS A 246 8.34 -5.10 7.28
CA HIS A 246 6.95 -5.48 7.08
C HIS A 246 6.03 -4.31 7.41
N GLY A 247 4.94 -4.18 6.65
CA GLY A 247 3.99 -3.09 6.84
C GLY A 247 4.02 -2.06 5.72
N ALA A 248 3.21 -1.02 5.91
CA ALA A 248 3.09 0.12 5.02
C ALA A 248 2.60 1.32 5.81
N ALA A 249 2.66 2.52 5.22
CA ALA A 249 2.01 3.68 5.79
C ALA A 249 1.26 4.48 4.71
N ILE A 250 0.19 5.14 5.15
CA ILE A 250 -0.45 6.23 4.41
C ILE A 250 0.02 7.53 5.02
N LEU A 251 0.54 8.40 4.19
CA LEU A 251 1.06 9.73 4.51
C LEU A 251 0.06 10.78 4.03
N GLY A 252 -0.21 11.79 4.84
CA GLY A 252 -1.13 12.86 4.50
C GLY A 252 -1.42 13.74 5.70
N SER A 253 -2.58 14.42 5.70
CA SER A 253 -2.97 15.30 6.81
C SER A 253 -3.42 14.52 8.05
N LEU A 254 -3.40 15.21 9.19
CA LEU A 254 -3.94 14.68 10.44
C LEU A 254 -5.43 14.30 10.31
N GLU A 255 -6.22 15.09 9.58
CA GLU A 255 -7.63 14.80 9.33
C GLU A 255 -7.82 13.51 8.51
N LEU A 256 -6.98 13.29 7.50
CA LEU A 256 -6.99 12.04 6.74
C LEU A 256 -6.66 10.85 7.64
N LYS A 257 -5.64 10.95 8.49
CA LYS A 257 -5.31 9.91 9.47
C LYS A 257 -6.49 9.62 10.39
N GLN A 258 -7.13 10.65 10.95
CA GLN A 258 -8.29 10.50 11.81
C GLN A 258 -9.47 9.84 11.07
N TYR A 259 -9.68 10.22 9.81
CA TYR A 259 -10.70 9.59 8.98
C TYR A 259 -10.42 8.10 8.77
N LEU A 260 -9.21 7.74 8.38
CA LEU A 260 -8.81 6.34 8.14
C LEU A 260 -8.93 5.47 9.41
N ILE A 261 -8.55 6.00 10.57
CA ILE A 261 -8.71 5.31 11.87
C ILE A 261 -10.19 4.94 12.13
N ASN A 262 -11.12 5.77 11.69
CA ASN A 262 -12.55 5.58 11.97
C ASN A 262 -13.30 4.79 10.88
N PHE A 263 -12.80 4.77 9.63
CA PHE A 263 -13.55 4.25 8.50
C PHE A 263 -12.82 3.21 7.66
N SER A 264 -11.49 3.10 7.76
CA SER A 264 -10.72 2.11 7.01
C SER A 264 -10.88 0.70 7.60
N ARG A 265 -11.63 -0.16 6.92
CA ARG A 265 -11.95 -1.50 7.42
C ARG A 265 -10.74 -2.41 7.57
N SER A 266 -9.76 -2.33 6.65
CA SER A 266 -8.53 -3.11 6.75
C SER A 266 -7.64 -2.68 7.92
N PHE A 267 -7.82 -1.46 8.44
CA PHE A 267 -7.20 -0.97 9.66
C PHE A 267 -7.97 -1.40 10.91
N ILE A 268 -9.30 -1.22 10.90
CA ILE A 268 -10.17 -1.42 12.06
C ILE A 268 -10.25 -2.89 12.46
N TYR A 269 -10.42 -3.80 11.48
CA TYR A 269 -10.77 -5.20 11.70
C TYR A 269 -9.60 -6.16 11.53
N THR A 270 -8.38 -5.67 11.69
CA THR A 270 -7.17 -6.49 11.64
C THR A 270 -6.40 -6.43 12.94
N THR A 271 -5.64 -7.46 13.27
CA THR A 271 -4.65 -7.43 14.35
C THR A 271 -3.48 -6.54 13.94
N GLY A 272 -3.01 -5.68 14.82
CA GLY A 272 -1.87 -4.82 14.55
C GLY A 272 -0.56 -5.58 14.37
N LEU A 273 0.47 -4.92 13.85
CA LEU A 273 1.83 -5.46 13.75
C LEU A 273 2.40 -5.76 15.14
N SER A 274 3.27 -6.75 15.21
CA SER A 274 4.01 -7.03 16.45
C SER A 274 4.93 -5.85 16.82
N PRO A 275 5.26 -5.67 18.11
CA PRO A 275 6.28 -4.68 18.50
C PRO A 275 7.60 -4.84 17.77
N HIS A 276 8.02 -6.07 17.49
CA HIS A 276 9.22 -6.35 16.70
C HIS A 276 9.12 -5.79 15.28
N SER A 277 8.01 -6.01 14.60
CA SER A 277 7.82 -5.47 13.23
C SER A 277 7.85 -3.94 13.21
N VAL A 278 7.20 -3.29 14.18
CA VAL A 278 7.19 -1.82 14.27
C VAL A 278 8.57 -1.27 14.65
N ALA A 279 9.31 -1.95 15.52
CA ALA A 279 10.68 -1.53 15.89
C ALA A 279 11.67 -1.70 14.73
N THR A 280 11.42 -2.65 13.81
CA THR A 280 12.27 -2.86 12.63
C THR A 280 12.09 -1.73 11.61
N ILE A 281 10.88 -1.21 11.46
CA ILE A 281 10.59 -0.04 10.62
C ILE A 281 11.40 1.18 11.10
#